data_3216cf80a156886ab0a95215550eddf4
#
_entry.id   3216cf80a156886ab0a95215550eddf4
#
_cell.length_a   1.000
_cell.length_b   1.000
_cell.length_c   1.000
_cell.angle_alpha   90.00
_cell.angle_beta   90.00
_cell.angle_gamma   90.00
#
_symmetry.space_group_name_H-M   'P 1'
#
loop_
_entity.id
_entity.type
_entity.pdbx_description
1 polymer ?
#
loop_
_entity_poly.entity_id
_entity_poly.type
_entity_poly.pdbx_seq_one_letter_code
_entity_poly.pdbx_strand_id
1 'polypeptide(L)' 'MELRQLRYFVRIVETGSMGRAALDLNIGVSALSQQIARLENELAIRLLQRTSRGV' A
#
# COMPACT_ATOMS: atom_id res chain seq x y z
N MET A 1 3.75 1.43 9.28
CA MET A 1 2.55 1.17 8.46
C MET A 1 1.36 1.88 9.07
N GLU A 2 0.72 2.73 8.29
CA GLU A 2 -0.43 3.47 8.77
C GLU A 2 -1.73 2.82 8.32
N LEU A 3 -2.77 2.99 9.12
CA LEU A 3 -4.09 2.49 8.79
C LEU A 3 -4.58 3.05 7.46
N ARG A 4 -4.26 4.31 7.19
CA ARG A 4 -4.61 4.96 5.92
C ARG A 4 -4.03 4.22 4.72
N GLN A 5 -2.79 3.79 4.81
CA GLN A 5 -2.13 3.05 3.74
C GLN A 5 -2.80 1.71 3.49
N LEU A 6 -3.20 1.04 4.55
CA LEU A 6 -3.93 -0.21 4.43
C LEU A 6 -5.28 -0.01 3.76
N ARG A 7 -5.97 1.06 4.08
CA ARG A 7 -7.24 1.40 3.45
C ARG A 7 -7.07 1.64 1.95
N TYR A 8 -6.02 2.33 1.58
CA TYR A 8 -5.72 2.59 0.18
C TYR A 8 -5.45 1.30 -0.57
N PHE A 9 -4.67 0.43 0.04
CA PHE A 9 -4.35 -0.87 -0.55
C PHE A 9 -5.61 -1.72 -0.76
N VAL A 10 -6.44 -1.80 0.26
CA VAL A 10 -7.70 -2.55 0.18
C VAL A 10 -8.58 -2.00 -0.94
N ARG A 11 -8.63 -0.69 -1.07
CA ARG A 11 -9.45 -0.07 -2.11
C ARG A 11 -8.95 -0.41 -3.51
N ILE A 12 -7.64 -0.46 -3.69
CA ILE A 12 -7.06 -0.86 -4.97
C ILE A 12 -7.46 -2.30 -5.31
N VAL A 13 -7.37 -3.18 -4.34
CA VAL A 13 -7.74 -4.59 -4.52
C VAL A 13 -9.22 -4.71 -4.86
N GLU A 14 -10.08 -4.00 -4.15
CA GLU A 14 -11.51 -4.05 -4.36
C GLU A 14 -11.93 -3.53 -5.73
N THR A 15 -11.31 -2.43 -6.17
CA THR A 15 -11.64 -1.84 -7.48
C THR A 15 -10.91 -2.50 -8.63
N GLY A 16 -9.80 -3.16 -8.35
CA GLY A 16 -8.97 -3.79 -9.36
C GLY A 16 -8.19 -2.80 -10.21
N SER A 17 -8.15 -1.54 -9.81
CA SER A 17 -7.50 -0.49 -10.60
C SER A 17 -7.00 0.64 -9.70
N MET A 18 -5.75 1.04 -9.93
CA MET A 18 -5.16 2.16 -9.22
C MET A 18 -5.90 3.46 -9.51
N GLY A 19 -6.24 3.70 -10.78
CA GLY A 19 -6.95 4.91 -11.19
C GLY A 19 -8.33 5.00 -10.57
N ARG A 20 -9.05 3.90 -10.55
CA ARG A 20 -10.39 3.85 -9.98
C ARG A 20 -10.35 4.06 -8.48
N ALA A 21 -9.41 3.43 -7.82
CA ALA A 21 -9.23 3.59 -6.37
C ALA A 21 -8.93 5.04 -6.03
N ALA A 22 -8.08 5.70 -6.82
CA ALA A 22 -7.74 7.10 -6.61
C ALA A 22 -8.97 8.00 -6.73
N LEU A 23 -9.83 7.72 -7.70
CA LEU A 23 -11.09 8.46 -7.85
C LEU A 23 -11.99 8.27 -6.63
N ASP A 24 -12.15 7.04 -6.19
CA ASP A 24 -13.00 6.72 -5.04
C ASP A 24 -12.48 7.35 -3.76
N LEU A 25 -11.17 7.42 -3.61
CA LEU A 25 -10.53 8.01 -2.45
C LEU A 25 -10.37 9.53 -2.56
N ASN A 26 -10.72 10.08 -3.71
CA ASN A 26 -10.62 11.51 -3.99
C ASN A 26 -9.18 12.03 -3.83
N ILE A 27 -8.23 11.29 -4.34
CA ILE A 27 -6.82 11.68 -4.34
C ILE A 27 -6.23 11.45 -5.74
N GLY A 28 -5.07 12.06 -5.99
CA GLY A 28 -4.39 11.85 -7.26
C GLY A 28 -3.74 10.47 -7.33
N VAL A 29 -3.62 9.93 -8.53
CA VAL A 29 -2.98 8.64 -8.75
C VAL A 29 -1.53 8.67 -8.25
N SER A 30 -0.83 9.78 -8.46
CA SER A 30 0.56 9.93 -8.00
C SER A 30 0.65 9.81 -6.48
N ALA A 31 -0.26 10.47 -5.76
CA ALA A 31 -0.30 10.41 -4.31
C ALA A 31 -0.59 9.00 -3.82
N LEU A 32 -1.56 8.34 -4.46
CA LEU A 32 -1.90 6.97 -4.11
C LEU A 32 -0.72 6.03 -4.35
N SER A 33 -0.05 6.19 -5.49
CA SER A 33 1.11 5.38 -5.85
C SER A 33 2.23 5.53 -4.82
N GLN A 34 2.48 6.76 -4.36
CA GLN A 34 3.50 7.02 -3.35
C GLN A 34 3.17 6.34 -2.02
N GLN A 35 1.91 6.39 -1.62
CA GLN A 35 1.48 5.75 -0.38
C GLN A 35 1.63 4.23 -0.45
N ILE A 36 1.29 3.66 -1.58
CA ILE A 36 1.43 2.21 -1.77
C ILE A 36 2.90 1.81 -1.81
N ALA A 37 3.74 2.61 -2.45
CA ALA A 37 5.18 2.33 -2.47
C ALA A 37 5.77 2.32 -1.07
N ARG A 38 5.35 3.25 -0.22
CA ARG A 38 5.78 3.30 1.18
C ARG A 38 5.32 2.05 1.94
N LEU A 39 4.09 1.66 1.73
CA LEU A 39 3.54 0.47 2.37
C LEU A 39 4.32 -0.77 1.95
N GLU A 40 4.56 -0.93 0.67
CA GLU A 40 5.31 -2.06 0.15
C GLU A 40 6.73 -2.10 0.72
N ASN A 41 7.36 -0.95 0.81
CA ASN A 41 8.71 -0.84 1.35
C ASN A 41 8.75 -1.25 2.82
N GLU A 42 7.79 -0.80 3.61
CA GLU A 42 7.69 -1.19 5.01
C GLU A 42 7.45 -2.67 5.18
N LEU A 43 6.58 -3.24 4.37
CA LEU A 43 6.30 -4.67 4.40
C LEU A 43 7.53 -5.48 4.02
N ALA A 44 8.27 -5.03 3.01
CA ALA A 44 9.50 -5.71 2.59
C ALA A 44 10.52 -5.72 3.72
N ILE A 45 10.70 -4.60 4.40
CA ILE A 45 11.64 -4.50 5.52
C ILE A 45 11.23 -5.45 6.64
N ARG A 46 9.95 -5.48 6.98
CA ARG A 46 9.45 -6.36 8.03
C ARG A 46 9.61 -7.82 7.68
N LEU A 47 9.35 -8.17 6.43
CA LEU A 47 9.53 -9.55 5.98
C LEU A 47 10.99 -9.97 6.03
N LEU A 48 11.90 -9.08 5.65
CA LEU A 48 13.33 -9.35 5.72
C LEU A 48 13.79 -9.56 7.15
N GLN A 49 13.33 -8.72 8.06
CA GLN A 49 13.66 -8.85 9.47
C GLN A 49 13.16 -10.17 10.04
N ARG A 50 11.96 -10.54 9.66
CA ARG A 50 11.35 -11.79 10.11
C ARG A 50 12.11 -12.99 9.59
N THR A 51 12.49 -12.94 8.33
CA THR A 51 13.25 -14.02 7.68
C THR A 51 14.61 -14.20 8.33
N SER A 52 15.32 -13.12 8.60
CA SER A 52 16.64 -13.21 9.22
C SER A 52 16.57 -13.73 10.64
N ARG A 53 15.46 -13.55 11.32
CA ARG A 53 15.29 -14.05 12.68
C ARG A 53 14.73 -15.44 12.74
N GLY A 54 13.80 -15.72 11.86
CA GLY A 54 13.02 -16.93 11.92
C GLY A 54 13.66 -18.13 11.27
N VAL A 55 14.73 -17.90 10.63
CA VAL A 55 15.40 -19.00 9.91
C VAL A 55 16.28 -19.82 10.81
#